data_91d09fa674af8d597f1ad20a6c3e4a5d
#
_entry.id   91d09fa674af8d597f1ad20a6c3e4a5d
#
_cell.length_a   1.000
_cell.length_b   1.000
_cell.length_c   1.000
_cell.angle_alpha   90.00
_cell.angle_beta   90.00
_cell.angle_gamma   90.00
#
_symmetry.space_group_name_H-M   'P 1'
#
loop_
_entity.id
_entity.type
_entity.pdbx_description
1 polymer ?
#
loop_
_entity_poly.entity_id
_entity_poly.type
_entity_poly.pdbx_seq_one_letter_code
_entity_poly.pdbx_strand_id
1 'polypeptide(L)'
;MNVSQVAQAIEYKKGHYNLVLWALSNGYNITLWNENNEKIITNSHDYPKISKIMNESYKLEIAIVDPTEKRTKGWAIAYTDNEDEDIISDYSANKFMDKWANQFTKFHEELSQILNNENWR
;
A
#
# COMPACT_ATOMS: atom_id res chain seq x y z
N MET A 1 -4.89 -2.09 22.37
CA MET A 1 -5.34 -1.55 21.06
C MET A 1 -6.86 -1.46 21.06
N ASN A 2 -7.43 -0.31 20.74
CA ASN A 2 -8.89 -0.15 20.68
C ASN A 2 -9.46 -0.61 19.33
N VAL A 3 -10.79 -0.63 19.19
CA VAL A 3 -11.47 -1.12 17.97
C VAL A 3 -11.04 -0.33 16.73
N SER A 4 -10.92 0.99 16.85
CA SER A 4 -10.49 1.85 15.72
C SER A 4 -9.07 1.52 15.26
N GLN A 5 -8.16 1.30 16.21
CA GLN A 5 -6.77 0.90 15.88
C GLN A 5 -6.72 -0.48 15.26
N VAL A 6 -7.55 -1.41 15.71
CA VAL A 6 -7.63 -2.77 15.11
C VAL A 6 -8.13 -2.69 13.68
N ALA A 7 -9.18 -1.89 13.43
CA ALA A 7 -9.72 -1.72 12.09
C ALA A 7 -8.67 -1.14 11.13
N GLN A 8 -7.90 -0.13 11.57
CA GLN A 8 -6.81 0.43 10.79
C GLN A 8 -5.71 -0.59 10.51
N ALA A 9 -5.36 -1.39 11.53
CA ALA A 9 -4.33 -2.43 11.38
C ALA A 9 -4.75 -3.50 10.37
N ILE A 10 -6.03 -3.87 10.37
CA ILE A 10 -6.56 -4.84 9.40
C ILE A 10 -6.51 -4.27 7.98
N GLU A 11 -6.83 -2.99 7.79
CA GLU A 11 -6.70 -2.33 6.49
C GLU A 11 -5.25 -2.31 6.03
N TYR A 12 -4.31 -1.93 6.90
CA TYR A 12 -2.88 -1.92 6.59
C TYR A 12 -2.30 -3.29 6.27
N LYS A 13 -2.96 -4.36 6.67
CA LYS A 13 -2.53 -5.73 6.37
C LYS A 13 -2.53 -6.00 4.86
N LYS A 14 -3.40 -5.34 4.11
CA LYS A 14 -3.44 -5.46 2.65
C LYS A 14 -2.27 -4.69 2.04
N GLY A 15 -1.45 -5.39 1.24
CA GLY A 15 -0.19 -4.87 0.73
C GLY A 15 -0.31 -3.53 0.01
N HIS A 16 -1.31 -3.36 -0.85
CA HIS A 16 -1.47 -2.12 -1.63
C HIS A 16 -1.89 -0.93 -0.75
N TYR A 17 -2.74 -1.14 0.26
CA TYR A 17 -3.07 -0.09 1.22
C TYR A 17 -1.88 0.28 2.08
N ASN A 18 -1.16 -0.72 2.58
CA ASN A 18 0.06 -0.48 3.38
C ASN A 18 1.08 0.34 2.59
N LEU A 19 1.35 -0.05 1.35
CA LEU A 19 2.31 0.65 0.49
C LEU A 19 1.91 2.11 0.28
N VAL A 20 0.66 2.37 -0.07
CA VAL A 20 0.17 3.73 -0.33
C VAL A 20 0.25 4.58 0.93
N LEU A 21 -0.23 4.06 2.06
CA LEU A 21 -0.24 4.80 3.32
C LEU A 21 1.18 5.08 3.81
N TRP A 22 2.09 4.10 3.67
CA TRP A 22 3.51 4.30 3.99
C TRP A 22 4.11 5.42 3.14
N ALA A 23 3.86 5.41 1.83
CA ALA A 23 4.38 6.42 0.92
C ALA A 23 3.85 7.82 1.26
N LEU A 24 2.54 7.96 1.43
CA LEU A 24 1.92 9.24 1.78
C LEU A 24 2.42 9.76 3.12
N SER A 25 2.57 8.87 4.11
CA SER A 25 3.09 9.24 5.44
C SER A 25 4.52 9.73 5.40
N ASN A 26 5.28 9.34 4.39
CA ASN A 26 6.67 9.76 4.21
C ASN A 26 6.82 10.93 3.22
N GLY A 27 5.72 11.58 2.85
CA GLY A 27 5.75 12.79 2.03
C GLY A 27 5.81 12.55 0.53
N TYR A 28 5.52 11.33 0.07
CA TYR A 28 5.47 11.01 -1.35
C TYR A 28 4.04 11.08 -1.87
N ASN A 29 3.89 11.18 -3.18
CA ASN A 29 2.61 11.16 -3.87
C ASN A 29 2.44 9.86 -4.66
N ILE A 30 1.22 9.60 -5.12
CA ILE A 30 0.85 8.36 -5.79
C ILE A 30 0.33 8.65 -7.19
N THR A 31 0.79 7.87 -8.15
CA THR A 31 0.22 7.77 -9.49
C THR A 31 -0.27 6.34 -9.70
N LEU A 32 -1.48 6.19 -10.24
CA LEU A 32 -2.09 4.87 -10.46
C LEU A 32 -2.45 4.68 -11.93
N TRP A 33 -2.19 3.47 -12.45
CA TRP A 33 -2.69 2.98 -13.74
C TRP A 33 -3.59 1.78 -13.49
N ASN A 34 -4.67 1.67 -14.26
CA ASN A 34 -5.61 0.55 -14.16
C ASN A 34 -5.17 -0.64 -15.04
N GLU A 35 -6.01 -1.67 -15.11
CA GLU A 35 -5.76 -2.89 -15.88
C GLU A 35 -5.61 -2.65 -17.39
N ASN A 36 -6.11 -1.51 -17.88
CA ASN A 36 -6.01 -1.12 -19.29
C ASN A 36 -4.83 -0.18 -19.57
N ASN A 37 -3.91 -0.04 -18.61
CA ASN A 37 -2.77 0.87 -18.66
C ASN A 37 -3.17 2.35 -18.77
N GLU A 38 -4.36 2.70 -18.32
CA GLU A 38 -4.83 4.07 -18.26
C GLU A 38 -4.40 4.71 -16.95
N LYS A 39 -3.83 5.91 -17.03
CA LYS A 39 -3.44 6.68 -15.85
C LYS A 39 -4.69 7.30 -15.22
N ILE A 40 -5.11 6.76 -14.09
CA ILE A 40 -6.37 7.13 -13.43
C ILE A 40 -6.17 8.09 -12.26
N ILE A 41 -4.98 8.16 -11.70
CA ILE A 41 -4.57 9.14 -10.70
C ILE A 41 -3.16 9.60 -11.02
N THR A 42 -2.90 10.90 -10.94
CA THR A 42 -1.60 11.50 -11.23
C THR A 42 -1.09 12.28 -10.03
N ASN A 43 0.05 11.86 -9.50
CA ASN A 43 0.82 12.60 -8.49
C ASN A 43 -0.06 13.15 -7.35
N SER A 44 -0.92 12.30 -6.80
CA SER A 44 -1.93 12.68 -5.79
C SER A 44 -1.48 12.35 -4.38
N HIS A 45 -1.90 13.19 -3.43
CA HIS A 45 -1.73 12.98 -1.99
C HIS A 45 -3.08 12.77 -1.29
N ASP A 46 -4.14 12.63 -2.05
CA ASP A 46 -5.51 12.49 -1.56
C ASP A 46 -5.84 11.02 -1.32
N TYR A 47 -5.63 10.54 -0.10
CA TYR A 47 -5.85 9.15 0.25
C TYR A 47 -7.30 8.67 0.02
N PRO A 48 -8.36 9.41 0.42
CA PRO A 48 -9.73 8.99 0.14
C PRO A 48 -10.01 8.72 -1.33
N LYS A 49 -9.50 9.56 -2.21
CA LYS A 49 -9.63 9.39 -3.67
C LYS A 49 -8.84 8.18 -4.15
N ILE A 50 -7.60 8.03 -3.67
CA ILE A 50 -6.72 6.91 -4.03
C ILE A 50 -7.36 5.59 -3.58
N SER A 51 -7.81 5.51 -2.33
CA SER A 51 -8.36 4.28 -1.77
C SER A 51 -9.66 3.86 -2.46
N LYS A 52 -10.49 4.82 -2.85
CA LYS A 52 -11.72 4.53 -3.59
C LYS A 52 -11.40 3.84 -4.91
N ILE A 53 -10.42 4.35 -5.65
CA ILE A 53 -10.00 3.75 -6.92
C ILE A 53 -9.37 2.38 -6.69
N MET A 54 -8.57 2.21 -5.65
CA MET A 54 -8.00 0.90 -5.32
C MET A 54 -9.08 -0.14 -5.03
N ASN A 55 -10.16 0.25 -4.34
CA ASN A 55 -11.28 -0.65 -4.06
C ASN A 55 -12.04 -1.07 -5.30
N GLU A 56 -12.08 -0.24 -6.32
CA GLU A 56 -12.84 -0.48 -7.55
C GLU A 56 -12.03 -1.19 -8.63
N SER A 57 -10.74 -1.35 -8.43
CA SER A 57 -9.82 -1.84 -9.46
C SER A 57 -9.39 -3.28 -9.19
N TYR A 58 -9.34 -4.05 -10.26
CA TYR A 58 -8.91 -5.45 -10.26
C TYR A 58 -7.38 -5.58 -10.27
N LYS A 59 -6.72 -4.76 -11.09
CA LYS A 59 -5.26 -4.71 -11.21
C LYS A 59 -4.84 -3.25 -11.20
N LEU A 60 -3.76 -2.96 -10.47
CA LEU A 60 -3.20 -1.62 -10.38
C LEU A 60 -1.69 -1.66 -10.56
N GLU A 61 -1.17 -0.68 -11.27
CA GLU A 61 0.23 -0.31 -11.19
C GLU A 61 0.32 0.95 -10.35
N ILE A 62 1.14 0.90 -9.31
CA ILE A 62 1.27 1.97 -8.32
C ILE A 62 2.68 2.55 -8.45
N ALA A 63 2.79 3.85 -8.74
CA ALA A 63 4.06 4.54 -8.72
C ALA A 63 4.11 5.50 -7.54
N ILE A 64 5.23 5.49 -6.84
CA ILE A 64 5.49 6.38 -5.72
C ILE A 64 6.39 7.50 -6.22
N VAL A 65 5.90 8.74 -6.15
CA VAL A 65 6.49 9.90 -6.79
C VAL A 65 6.99 10.89 -5.75
N ASP A 66 8.22 11.35 -5.90
CA ASP A 66 8.73 12.48 -5.12
C ASP A 66 8.07 13.76 -5.65
N PRO A 67 7.27 14.47 -4.84
CA PRO A 67 6.54 15.64 -5.31
C PRO A 67 7.45 16.83 -5.63
N THR A 68 8.63 16.89 -5.03
CA THR A 68 9.59 17.97 -5.26
C THR A 68 10.38 17.75 -6.55
N GLU A 69 10.97 16.57 -6.69
CA GLU A 69 11.77 16.19 -7.86
C GLU A 69 10.93 15.71 -9.03
N LYS A 70 9.65 15.39 -8.78
CA LYS A 70 8.71 14.82 -9.75
C LYS A 70 9.22 13.55 -10.42
N ARG A 71 9.96 12.74 -9.67
CA ARG A 71 10.50 11.45 -10.15
C ARG A 71 9.86 10.30 -9.40
N THR A 72 9.70 9.19 -10.10
CA THR A 72 9.27 7.93 -9.50
C THR A 72 10.40 7.34 -8.66
N LYS A 73 10.13 7.09 -7.39
CA LYS A 73 11.09 6.48 -6.46
C LYS A 73 10.95 4.96 -6.44
N GLY A 74 9.77 4.45 -6.71
CA GLY A 74 9.48 3.04 -6.75
C GLY A 74 8.12 2.76 -7.36
N TRP A 75 7.89 1.50 -7.72
CA TRP A 75 6.61 1.07 -8.28
C TRP A 75 6.27 -0.32 -7.76
N ALA A 76 4.98 -0.65 -7.84
CA ALA A 76 4.47 -1.98 -7.52
C ALA A 76 3.30 -2.34 -8.43
N ILE A 77 3.09 -3.64 -8.61
CA ILE A 77 1.92 -4.18 -9.33
C ILE A 77 1.07 -4.92 -8.31
N ALA A 78 -0.21 -4.56 -8.24
CA ALA A 78 -1.17 -5.14 -7.31
C ALA A 78 -2.31 -5.83 -8.05
N TYR A 79 -2.67 -7.03 -7.59
CA TYR A 79 -3.86 -7.77 -8.02
C TYR A 79 -4.79 -7.90 -6.82
N THR A 80 -5.88 -7.13 -6.84
CA THR A 80 -6.73 -6.95 -5.66
C THR A 80 -7.63 -8.14 -5.33
N ASP A 81 -7.72 -9.13 -6.21
CA ASP A 81 -8.46 -10.37 -6.00
C ASP A 81 -7.64 -11.48 -5.35
N ASN A 82 -6.35 -11.25 -5.15
CA ASN A 82 -5.47 -12.22 -4.47
C ASN A 82 -5.64 -12.15 -2.94
N GLU A 83 -5.09 -13.14 -2.25
CA GLU A 83 -5.00 -13.12 -0.79
C GLU A 83 -4.19 -11.91 -0.32
N ASP A 84 -4.44 -11.43 0.89
CA ASP A 84 -3.85 -10.20 1.44
C ASP A 84 -2.33 -10.09 1.28
N GLU A 85 -1.63 -11.22 1.44
CA GLU A 85 -0.17 -11.27 1.37
C GLU A 85 0.35 -11.27 -0.06
N ASP A 86 -0.48 -11.71 -1.00
CA ASP A 86 -0.11 -11.87 -2.41
C ASP A 86 -0.67 -10.76 -3.31
N ILE A 87 -1.31 -9.75 -2.73
CA ILE A 87 -1.88 -8.63 -3.50
C ILE A 87 -0.78 -7.92 -4.30
N ILE A 88 0.36 -7.64 -3.66
CA ILE A 88 1.52 -7.09 -4.36
C ILE A 88 2.27 -8.24 -5.03
N SER A 89 2.14 -8.35 -6.35
CA SER A 89 2.77 -9.44 -7.10
C SER A 89 4.22 -9.13 -7.49
N ASP A 90 4.56 -7.86 -7.61
CA ASP A 90 5.90 -7.42 -7.98
C ASP A 90 6.13 -5.97 -7.57
N TYR A 91 7.38 -5.60 -7.35
CA TYR A 91 7.76 -4.22 -7.07
C TYR A 91 9.21 -3.97 -7.51
N SER A 92 9.58 -2.70 -7.72
CA SER A 92 10.91 -2.36 -8.18
C SER A 92 11.98 -2.74 -7.17
N ALA A 93 13.04 -3.39 -7.65
CA ALA A 93 14.14 -3.86 -6.83
C ALA A 93 15.13 -2.70 -6.59
N ASN A 94 14.86 -1.87 -5.59
CA ASN A 94 15.74 -0.78 -5.20
C ASN A 94 15.67 -0.53 -3.69
N LYS A 95 16.59 0.27 -3.18
CA LYS A 95 16.68 0.54 -1.74
C LYS A 95 15.43 1.21 -1.18
N PHE A 96 14.78 2.04 -1.97
CA PHE A 96 13.55 2.71 -1.56
C PHE A 96 12.44 1.71 -1.28
N MET A 97 12.20 0.79 -2.21
CA MET A 97 11.16 -0.24 -2.05
C MET A 97 11.54 -1.30 -1.01
N ASP A 98 12.83 -1.56 -0.82
CA ASP A 98 13.29 -2.45 0.24
C ASP A 98 12.91 -1.92 1.63
N LYS A 99 12.94 -0.61 1.83
CA LYS A 99 12.49 -0.01 3.09
C LYS A 99 11.02 -0.30 3.35
N TRP A 100 10.19 -0.17 2.32
CA TRP A 100 8.79 -0.53 2.45
C TRP A 100 8.62 -2.02 2.75
N ALA A 101 9.25 -2.89 1.98
CA ALA A 101 9.12 -4.34 2.13
C ALA A 101 9.52 -4.81 3.54
N ASN A 102 10.60 -4.25 4.08
CA ASN A 102 11.08 -4.58 5.43
C ASN A 102 10.08 -4.15 6.51
N GLN A 103 9.53 -2.93 6.42
CA GLN A 103 8.55 -2.47 7.40
C GLN A 103 7.23 -3.23 7.27
N PHE A 104 6.85 -3.62 6.06
CA PHE A 104 5.64 -4.40 5.82
C PHE A 104 5.73 -5.77 6.49
N THR A 105 6.85 -6.47 6.31
CA THR A 105 7.10 -7.76 6.96
C THR A 105 7.04 -7.62 8.48
N LYS A 106 7.71 -6.62 9.03
CA LYS A 106 7.71 -6.35 10.47
C LYS A 106 6.32 -6.02 10.99
N PHE A 107 5.55 -5.24 10.24
CA PHE A 107 4.17 -4.90 10.58
C PHE A 107 3.30 -6.15 10.70
N HIS A 108 3.42 -7.09 9.75
CA HIS A 108 2.68 -8.35 9.78
C HIS A 108 3.04 -9.20 11.00
N GLU A 109 4.32 -9.29 11.35
CA GLU A 109 4.77 -10.02 12.53
C GLU A 109 4.19 -9.41 13.81
N GLU A 110 4.26 -8.09 13.96
CA GLU A 110 3.74 -7.38 15.12
C GLU A 110 2.22 -7.52 15.24
N LEU A 111 1.50 -7.40 14.11
CA LEU A 111 0.05 -7.57 14.09
C LEU A 111 -0.35 -8.97 14.51
N SER A 112 0.33 -9.99 14.00
CA SER A 112 0.07 -11.39 14.37
C SER A 112 0.26 -11.63 15.86
N GLN A 113 1.32 -11.07 16.45
CA GLN A 113 1.57 -11.17 17.89
C GLN A 113 0.49 -10.49 18.70
N ILE A 114 0.06 -9.31 18.33
CA ILE A 114 -1.00 -8.56 19.01
C ILE A 114 -2.31 -9.33 18.96
N LEU A 115 -2.71 -9.80 17.78
CA LEU A 115 -3.97 -10.53 17.61
C LEU A 115 -3.97 -11.85 18.36
N ASN A 116 -2.84 -12.54 18.44
CA ASN A 116 -2.72 -13.80 19.20
C ASN A 116 -2.74 -13.57 20.71
N ASN A 117 -2.02 -12.54 21.18
CA ASN A 117 -1.86 -12.26 22.61
C ASN A 117 -3.11 -11.63 23.23
N GLU A 118 -3.83 -10.81 22.49
CA GLU A 118 -5.02 -10.10 22.98
C GLU A 118 -6.31 -10.88 22.75
N ASN A 119 -6.22 -12.03 22.15
CA ASN A 119 -7.35 -12.95 22.01
C ASN A 119 -8.56 -12.34 21.30
N TRP A 120 -8.31 -11.68 20.18
CA TRP A 120 -9.32 -11.06 19.30
C TRP A 120 -10.16 -12.14 18.62
N ARG A 121 -11.37 -12.37 19.09
CA ARG A 121 -12.28 -13.35 18.49
C ARG A 121 -13.73 -12.96 18.67
#